data_5995a06cebe020fb1b6753682558aa68
#
_entry.id   5995a06cebe020fb1b6753682558aa68
#
_cell.length_a   1.000
_cell.length_b   1.000
_cell.length_c   1.000
_cell.angle_alpha   90.00
_cell.angle_beta   90.00
_cell.angle_gamma   90.00
#
_symmetry.space_group_name_H-M   'P 1'
#
loop_
_entity.id
_entity.type
_entity.pdbx_description
1 polymer ?
#
loop_
_entity_poly.entity_id
_entity_poly.type
_entity_poly.pdbx_seq_one_letter_code
_entity_poly.pdbx_strand_id
1 'polypeptide(L)'
;MGIPEVIDPPPKKINIRWKTNAVSKKVQSAAGKIACIPGEFGFLPEERVQEMAKQLDGMPISLEQALSLRAALNQEKSVYSHSKLMRRSNEISRRYDSGESVISLSKRFDAPPVNTFRAVLTGRGWTKTRIKDTLNKNPSKLNNRDREQFELAESVDRVSSVNQTETQNAAEVFEEILCNHFETLGVRFRRQEELL
;
A
#
# COMPACT_ATOMS: atom_id res chain seq x y z
N MET A 1 3.72 -11.95 11.47
CA MET A 1 2.79 -10.78 11.38
C MET A 1 1.40 -11.27 11.74
N GLY A 2 0.73 -10.61 12.70
CA GLY A 2 -0.63 -11.01 13.09
C GLY A 2 -1.64 -10.57 12.02
N ILE A 3 -2.72 -11.33 11.88
CA ILE A 3 -3.86 -10.97 11.04
C ILE A 3 -4.47 -9.69 11.62
N PRO A 4 -4.78 -8.66 10.83
CA PRO A 4 -5.47 -7.46 11.33
C PRO A 4 -6.81 -7.82 11.97
N GLU A 5 -7.12 -7.24 13.13
CA GLU A 5 -8.40 -7.49 13.83
C GLU A 5 -9.61 -6.94 13.05
N VAL A 6 -9.38 -5.97 12.18
CA VAL A 6 -10.42 -5.35 11.36
C VAL A 6 -10.21 -5.74 9.90
N ILE A 7 -11.00 -6.70 9.46
CA ILE A 7 -11.05 -7.12 8.06
C ILE A 7 -12.28 -6.48 7.43
N ASP A 8 -12.08 -5.46 6.60
CA ASP A 8 -13.16 -4.94 5.78
C ASP A 8 -13.25 -5.73 4.47
N PRO A 9 -14.44 -6.04 4.01
CA PRO A 9 -14.61 -6.69 2.71
C PRO A 9 -14.02 -5.79 1.62
N PRO A 10 -13.45 -6.38 0.56
CA PRO A 10 -12.97 -5.60 -0.58
C PRO A 10 -14.10 -4.76 -1.18
N PRO A 11 -13.80 -3.60 -1.73
CA PRO A 11 -14.82 -2.74 -2.33
C PRO A 11 -15.50 -3.49 -3.47
N LYS A 12 -16.84 -3.42 -3.53
CA LYS A 12 -17.64 -4.05 -4.61
C LYS A 12 -17.29 -3.49 -5.99
N LYS A 13 -16.77 -2.26 -6.05
CA LYS A 13 -16.28 -1.60 -7.27
C LYS A 13 -15.08 -0.74 -6.93
N ILE A 14 -14.00 -0.90 -7.69
CA ILE A 14 -12.86 0.00 -7.69
C ILE A 14 -13.06 0.96 -8.86
N ASN A 15 -13.13 2.26 -8.58
CA ASN A 15 -13.12 3.29 -9.62
C ASN A 15 -11.69 3.51 -10.08
N ILE A 16 -11.32 2.86 -11.17
CA ILE A 16 -10.01 3.00 -11.77
C ILE A 16 -10.07 4.17 -12.75
N ARG A 17 -9.23 5.15 -12.53
CA ARG A 17 -9.04 6.25 -13.48
C ARG A 17 -8.07 5.83 -14.56
N TRP A 18 -8.57 5.20 -15.59
CA TRP A 18 -7.77 4.87 -16.76
C TRP A 18 -7.41 6.13 -17.54
N LYS A 19 -6.13 6.30 -17.81
CA LYS A 19 -5.65 7.37 -18.70
C LYS A 19 -5.89 7.05 -20.18
N THR A 20 -6.25 5.81 -20.51
CA THR A 20 -6.50 5.39 -21.89
C THR A 20 -7.84 4.69 -21.99
N ASN A 21 -8.70 5.14 -22.92
CA ASN A 21 -9.96 4.49 -23.27
C ASN A 21 -9.77 3.11 -23.96
N ALA A 22 -8.53 2.62 -24.04
CA ALA A 22 -8.15 1.44 -24.82
C ALA A 22 -8.48 0.10 -24.14
N VAL A 23 -8.73 0.10 -22.83
CA VAL A 23 -8.97 -1.14 -22.08
C VAL A 23 -10.47 -1.39 -21.95
N SER A 24 -10.96 -2.52 -22.46
CA SER A 24 -12.38 -2.86 -22.40
C SER A 24 -12.88 -2.97 -20.96
N LYS A 25 -14.18 -2.66 -20.74
CA LYS A 25 -14.82 -2.79 -19.42
C LYS A 25 -14.74 -4.23 -18.86
N LYS A 26 -14.71 -5.24 -19.72
CA LYS A 26 -14.58 -6.65 -19.34
C LYS A 26 -13.19 -6.91 -18.73
N VAL A 27 -12.14 -6.38 -19.35
CA VAL A 27 -10.76 -6.47 -18.85
C VAL A 27 -10.58 -5.70 -17.55
N GLN A 28 -11.14 -4.49 -17.47
CA GLN A 28 -11.12 -3.70 -16.22
C GLN A 28 -11.81 -4.45 -15.07
N SER A 29 -12.95 -5.09 -15.34
CA SER A 29 -13.67 -5.89 -14.35
C SER A 29 -12.87 -7.11 -13.89
N ALA A 30 -12.22 -7.83 -14.81
CA ALA A 30 -11.39 -8.98 -14.49
C ALA A 30 -10.16 -8.58 -13.68
N ALA A 31 -9.45 -7.53 -14.09
CA ALA A 31 -8.31 -6.99 -13.36
C ALA A 31 -8.72 -6.47 -11.97
N GLY A 32 -9.89 -5.84 -11.84
CA GLY A 32 -10.45 -5.42 -10.56
C GLY A 32 -10.67 -6.59 -9.59
N LYS A 33 -11.16 -7.72 -10.09
CA LYS A 33 -11.31 -8.95 -9.29
C LYS A 33 -9.96 -9.49 -8.82
N ILE A 34 -8.97 -9.53 -9.70
CA ILE A 34 -7.62 -10.01 -9.39
C ILE A 34 -6.94 -9.14 -8.33
N ALA A 35 -7.05 -7.82 -8.45
CA ALA A 35 -6.44 -6.88 -7.52
C ALA A 35 -7.15 -6.79 -6.16
N CYS A 36 -8.36 -7.32 -6.03
CA CYS A 36 -9.16 -7.26 -4.81
C CYS A 36 -9.02 -8.49 -3.91
N ILE A 37 -8.12 -9.43 -4.21
CA ILE A 37 -7.90 -10.59 -3.36
C ILE A 37 -7.26 -10.15 -2.03
N PRO A 38 -7.90 -10.43 -0.88
CA PRO A 38 -7.35 -10.07 0.42
C PRO A 38 -6.00 -10.74 0.67
N GLY A 39 -5.05 -9.99 1.25
CA GLY A 39 -3.74 -10.53 1.64
C GLY A 39 -2.69 -10.59 0.51
N GLU A 40 -3.03 -10.26 -0.72
CA GLU A 40 -2.07 -10.14 -1.80
C GLU A 40 -1.35 -8.79 -1.77
N PHE A 41 -0.19 -8.75 -1.13
CA PHE A 41 0.70 -7.59 -1.10
C PHE A 41 2.06 -7.95 -1.69
N GLY A 42 2.65 -7.05 -2.47
CA GLY A 42 4.01 -7.18 -2.97
C GLY A 42 4.17 -8.15 -4.14
N PHE A 43 5.26 -8.91 -4.12
CA PHE A 43 5.66 -9.82 -5.20
C PHE A 43 4.63 -10.93 -5.43
N LEU A 44 4.26 -11.16 -6.68
CA LEU A 44 3.32 -12.22 -7.08
C LEU A 44 4.04 -13.54 -7.28
N PRO A 45 3.58 -14.64 -6.64
CA PRO A 45 4.03 -15.98 -6.98
C PRO A 45 3.72 -16.30 -8.46
N GLU A 46 4.58 -17.07 -9.09
CA GLU A 46 4.41 -17.48 -10.51
C GLU A 46 3.05 -18.15 -10.76
N GLU A 47 2.60 -18.99 -9.84
CA GLU A 47 1.29 -19.64 -9.88
C GLU A 47 0.15 -18.63 -9.98
N ARG A 48 0.27 -17.53 -9.26
CA ARG A 48 -0.71 -16.44 -9.31
C ARG A 48 -0.68 -15.68 -10.62
N VAL A 49 0.51 -15.48 -11.18
CA VAL A 49 0.68 -14.87 -12.51
C VAL A 49 0.04 -15.76 -13.59
N GLN A 50 0.23 -17.08 -13.50
CA GLN A 50 -0.38 -18.04 -14.41
C GLN A 50 -1.91 -18.07 -14.28
N GLU A 51 -2.43 -17.99 -13.05
CA GLU A 51 -3.88 -17.89 -12.82
C GLU A 51 -4.46 -16.59 -13.41
N MET A 52 -3.77 -15.47 -13.24
CA MET A 52 -4.14 -14.21 -13.89
C MET A 52 -4.14 -14.31 -15.40
N ALA A 53 -3.11 -14.94 -15.98
CA ALA A 53 -3.05 -15.17 -17.42
C ALA A 53 -4.22 -16.00 -17.93
N LYS A 54 -4.57 -17.08 -17.22
CA LYS A 54 -5.77 -17.88 -17.54
C LYS A 54 -7.08 -17.09 -17.45
N GLN A 55 -7.22 -16.21 -16.45
CA GLN A 55 -8.40 -15.35 -16.32
C GLN A 55 -8.49 -14.30 -17.42
N LEU A 56 -7.35 -13.95 -18.02
CA LEU A 56 -7.26 -13.02 -19.13
C LEU A 56 -7.27 -13.71 -20.49
N ASP A 57 -7.33 -15.04 -20.52
CA ASP A 57 -7.38 -15.80 -21.78
C ASP A 57 -8.53 -15.34 -22.67
N GLY A 58 -8.23 -15.12 -23.95
CA GLY A 58 -9.15 -14.55 -24.92
C GLY A 58 -9.46 -13.05 -24.73
N MET A 59 -8.76 -12.35 -23.85
CA MET A 59 -8.85 -10.89 -23.72
C MET A 59 -7.77 -10.20 -24.56
N PRO A 60 -8.07 -9.02 -25.15
CA PRO A 60 -7.15 -8.32 -26.05
C PRO A 60 -6.07 -7.53 -25.30
N ILE A 61 -5.45 -8.14 -24.28
CA ILE A 61 -4.30 -7.55 -23.56
C ILE A 61 -3.23 -8.62 -23.32
N SER A 62 -1.97 -8.18 -23.33
CA SER A 62 -0.84 -9.03 -22.98
C SER A 62 -0.72 -9.20 -21.45
N LEU A 63 0.08 -10.18 -21.01
CA LEU A 63 0.39 -10.36 -19.58
C LEU A 63 1.08 -9.11 -18.99
N GLU A 64 1.96 -8.47 -19.75
CA GLU A 64 2.63 -7.22 -19.37
C GLU A 64 1.63 -6.08 -19.11
N GLN A 65 0.66 -5.92 -20.01
CA GLN A 65 -0.44 -4.97 -19.81
C GLN A 65 -1.28 -5.33 -18.59
N ALA A 66 -1.50 -6.62 -18.32
CA ALA A 66 -2.19 -7.08 -17.13
C ALA A 66 -1.42 -6.75 -15.85
N LEU A 67 -0.10 -6.90 -15.84
CA LEU A 67 0.75 -6.54 -14.69
C LEU A 67 0.79 -5.02 -14.46
N SER A 68 0.90 -4.23 -15.52
CA SER A 68 0.78 -2.77 -15.43
C SER A 68 -0.59 -2.33 -14.91
N LEU A 69 -1.63 -3.00 -15.34
CA LEU A 69 -2.99 -2.81 -14.89
C LEU A 69 -3.12 -3.10 -13.40
N ARG A 70 -2.51 -4.19 -12.94
CA ARG A 70 -2.47 -4.55 -11.52
C ARG A 70 -1.72 -3.51 -10.69
N ALA A 71 -0.59 -2.98 -11.17
CA ALA A 71 0.13 -1.90 -10.48
C ALA A 71 -0.77 -0.67 -10.27
N ALA A 72 -1.52 -0.26 -11.31
CA ALA A 72 -2.50 0.81 -11.21
C ALA A 72 -3.61 0.51 -10.20
N LEU A 73 -4.09 -0.73 -10.17
CA LEU A 73 -5.11 -1.19 -9.22
C LEU A 73 -4.60 -1.22 -7.78
N ASN A 74 -3.34 -1.60 -7.55
CA ASN A 74 -2.71 -1.54 -6.24
C ASN A 74 -2.58 -0.09 -5.74
N GLN A 75 -2.30 0.84 -6.63
CA GLN A 75 -2.28 2.26 -6.30
C GLN A 75 -3.68 2.76 -5.88
N GLU A 76 -4.74 2.38 -6.60
CA GLU A 76 -6.13 2.69 -6.23
C GLU A 76 -6.52 2.04 -4.90
N LYS A 77 -6.06 0.82 -4.62
CA LYS A 77 -6.25 0.12 -3.35
C LYS A 77 -5.62 0.90 -2.19
N SER A 78 -4.44 1.47 -2.39
CA SER A 78 -3.79 2.34 -1.40
C SER A 78 -4.63 3.59 -1.10
N VAL A 79 -5.16 4.26 -2.13
CA VAL A 79 -6.07 5.40 -1.99
C VAL A 79 -7.36 4.98 -1.28
N TYR A 80 -7.89 3.81 -1.59
CA TYR A 80 -9.06 3.26 -0.93
C TYR A 80 -8.82 3.00 0.56
N SER A 81 -7.68 2.39 0.90
CA SER A 81 -7.31 2.10 2.31
C SER A 81 -7.21 3.38 3.13
N HIS A 82 -6.63 4.44 2.55
CA HIS A 82 -6.62 5.76 3.19
C HIS A 82 -8.04 6.32 3.41
N SER A 83 -8.90 6.22 2.40
CA SER A 83 -10.29 6.68 2.48
C SER A 83 -11.09 5.90 3.52
N LYS A 84 -10.86 4.59 3.64
CA LYS A 84 -11.43 3.70 4.64
C LYS A 84 -11.04 4.12 6.05
N LEU A 85 -9.75 4.37 6.29
CA LEU A 85 -9.24 4.84 7.56
C LEU A 85 -9.90 6.18 7.95
N MET A 86 -9.99 7.12 7.02
CA MET A 86 -10.62 8.42 7.27
C MET A 86 -12.11 8.32 7.59
N ARG A 87 -12.85 7.41 6.94
CA ARG A 87 -14.27 7.17 7.26
C ARG A 87 -14.48 6.64 8.66
N ARG A 88 -13.51 5.93 9.22
CA ARG A 88 -13.54 5.40 10.58
C ARG A 88 -12.89 6.33 11.61
N SER A 89 -12.53 7.54 11.23
CA SER A 89 -11.81 8.50 12.08
C SER A 89 -12.49 8.76 13.41
N ASN A 90 -13.82 8.84 13.45
CA ASN A 90 -14.59 9.02 14.71
C ASN A 90 -14.46 7.82 15.65
N GLU A 91 -14.45 6.60 15.13
CA GLU A 91 -14.22 5.39 15.92
C GLU A 91 -12.79 5.35 16.45
N ILE A 92 -11.82 5.61 15.57
CA ILE A 92 -10.39 5.64 15.91
C ILE A 92 -10.12 6.68 17.01
N SER A 93 -10.67 7.87 16.86
CA SER A 93 -10.54 8.94 17.85
C SER A 93 -11.11 8.54 19.20
N ARG A 94 -12.32 7.98 19.25
CA ARG A 94 -12.94 7.54 20.51
C ARG A 94 -12.10 6.47 21.23
N ARG A 95 -11.58 5.49 20.49
CA ARG A 95 -10.70 4.45 21.05
C ARG A 95 -9.40 5.04 21.58
N TYR A 96 -8.80 5.95 20.82
CA TYR A 96 -7.62 6.67 21.25
C TYR A 96 -7.88 7.47 22.54
N ASP A 97 -8.99 8.19 22.61
CA ASP A 97 -9.36 9.01 23.77
C ASP A 97 -9.70 8.15 24.99
N SER A 98 -10.16 6.90 24.80
CA SER A 98 -10.32 5.91 25.86
C SER A 98 -9.03 5.22 26.31
N GLY A 99 -7.88 5.59 25.78
CA GLY A 99 -6.58 5.12 26.28
C GLY A 99 -5.82 4.20 25.32
N GLU A 100 -6.41 3.74 24.23
CA GLU A 100 -5.70 2.89 23.25
C GLU A 100 -4.56 3.65 22.58
N SER A 101 -3.39 3.01 22.39
CA SER A 101 -2.24 3.65 21.77
C SER A 101 -2.38 3.73 20.24
N VAL A 102 -1.66 4.69 19.62
CA VAL A 102 -1.65 4.81 18.17
C VAL A 102 -1.10 3.55 17.48
N ILE A 103 -0.16 2.87 18.10
CA ILE A 103 0.43 1.63 17.55
C ILE A 103 -0.59 0.47 17.61
N SER A 104 -1.35 0.34 18.70
CA SER A 104 -2.42 -0.65 18.80
C SER A 104 -3.50 -0.40 17.73
N LEU A 105 -3.92 0.85 17.58
CA LEU A 105 -4.89 1.25 16.56
C LEU A 105 -4.35 1.02 15.13
N SER A 106 -3.07 1.30 14.89
CA SER A 106 -2.40 1.04 13.61
C SER A 106 -2.48 -0.44 13.22
N LYS A 107 -2.19 -1.33 14.17
CA LYS A 107 -2.30 -2.78 13.96
C LYS A 107 -3.75 -3.22 13.73
N ARG A 108 -4.68 -2.69 14.54
CA ARG A 108 -6.10 -3.01 14.45
C ARG A 108 -6.72 -2.61 13.11
N PHE A 109 -6.39 -1.44 12.62
CA PHE A 109 -6.96 -0.87 11.39
C PHE A 109 -6.10 -1.12 10.14
N ASP A 110 -5.02 -1.88 10.27
CA ASP A 110 -4.08 -2.21 9.18
C ASP A 110 -3.66 -0.94 8.42
N ALA A 111 -3.08 0.01 9.13
CA ALA A 111 -2.70 1.30 8.59
C ALA A 111 -1.38 1.80 9.21
N PRO A 112 -0.57 2.58 8.47
CA PRO A 112 0.64 3.18 9.02
C PRO A 112 0.34 4.02 10.27
N PRO A 113 1.19 3.96 11.31
CA PRO A 113 0.99 4.69 12.56
C PRO A 113 0.73 6.19 12.40
N VAL A 114 1.51 6.89 11.58
CA VAL A 114 1.30 8.33 11.32
C VAL A 114 -0.05 8.60 10.66
N ASN A 115 -0.49 7.75 9.73
CA ASN A 115 -1.80 7.88 9.10
C ASN A 115 -2.94 7.61 10.09
N THR A 116 -2.73 6.66 11.00
CA THR A 116 -3.67 6.37 12.10
C THR A 116 -3.79 7.56 13.04
N PHE A 117 -2.68 8.19 13.40
CA PHE A 117 -2.71 9.40 14.22
C PHE A 117 -3.41 10.58 13.51
N ARG A 118 -3.20 10.74 12.20
CA ARG A 118 -3.96 11.72 11.40
C ARG A 118 -5.47 11.44 11.43
N ALA A 119 -5.86 10.17 11.43
CA ALA A 119 -7.27 9.79 11.57
C ALA A 119 -7.83 10.14 12.95
N VAL A 120 -7.06 10.00 14.04
CA VAL A 120 -7.43 10.49 15.37
C VAL A 120 -7.76 11.98 15.34
N LEU A 121 -6.86 12.79 14.79
CA LEU A 121 -7.07 14.23 14.72
C LEU A 121 -8.27 14.62 13.82
N THR A 122 -8.47 13.88 12.72
CA THR A 122 -9.64 14.05 11.85
C THR A 122 -10.94 13.75 12.60
N GLY A 123 -10.98 12.68 13.40
CA GLY A 123 -12.13 12.31 14.21
C GLY A 123 -12.44 13.33 15.32
N ARG A 124 -11.44 14.11 15.74
CA ARG A 124 -11.58 15.27 16.63
C ARG A 124 -12.01 16.57 15.91
N GLY A 125 -12.35 16.48 14.62
CA GLY A 125 -12.81 17.62 13.82
C GLY A 125 -11.70 18.53 13.31
N TRP A 126 -10.42 18.10 13.32
CA TRP A 126 -9.35 18.91 12.76
C TRP A 126 -9.40 18.89 11.23
N THR A 127 -9.22 20.05 10.62
CA THR A 127 -9.11 20.17 9.16
C THR A 127 -7.78 19.58 8.67
N LYS A 128 -7.77 19.10 7.42
CA LYS A 128 -6.56 18.56 6.76
C LYS A 128 -5.39 19.54 6.80
N THR A 129 -5.65 20.83 6.58
CA THR A 129 -4.63 21.88 6.63
C THR A 129 -4.07 22.03 8.04
N ARG A 130 -4.94 22.10 9.06
CA ARG A 130 -4.51 22.20 10.46
C ARG A 130 -3.65 21.00 10.86
N ILE A 131 -4.06 19.79 10.49
CA ILE A 131 -3.29 18.56 10.77
C ILE A 131 -1.91 18.66 10.14
N LYS A 132 -1.83 18.98 8.83
CA LYS A 132 -0.56 19.12 8.11
C LYS A 132 0.36 20.15 8.75
N ASP A 133 -0.16 21.34 9.05
CA ASP A 133 0.65 22.42 9.63
C ASP A 133 1.10 22.11 11.05
N THR A 134 0.24 21.49 11.85
CA THR A 134 0.62 21.12 13.22
C THR A 134 1.68 20.03 13.22
N LEU A 135 1.48 18.94 12.50
CA LEU A 135 2.40 17.82 12.52
C LEU A 135 3.76 18.15 11.88
N ASN A 136 3.77 18.90 10.78
CA ASN A 136 5.02 19.18 10.07
C ASN A 136 5.80 20.39 10.59
N LYS A 137 5.10 21.42 11.14
CA LYS A 137 5.74 22.68 11.49
C LYS A 137 5.73 22.98 13.00
N ASN A 138 4.70 22.51 13.71
CA ASN A 138 4.46 22.90 15.10
C ASN A 138 3.92 21.76 15.96
N PRO A 139 4.63 20.60 16.08
CA PRO A 139 4.16 19.50 16.91
C PRO A 139 4.04 19.84 18.40
N SER A 140 4.72 20.91 18.84
CA SER A 140 4.61 21.44 20.21
C SER A 140 3.21 21.95 20.56
N LYS A 141 2.33 22.18 19.58
CA LYS A 141 0.91 22.53 19.80
C LYS A 141 0.04 21.35 20.20
N LEU A 142 0.55 20.13 20.08
CA LEU A 142 -0.11 18.94 20.60
C LEU A 142 0.01 18.91 22.13
N ASN A 143 -1.00 18.32 22.81
CA ASN A 143 -0.83 18.00 24.23
C ASN A 143 0.28 16.94 24.42
N ASN A 144 0.72 16.72 25.65
CA ASN A 144 1.86 15.84 25.93
C ASN A 144 1.63 14.41 25.40
N ARG A 145 0.48 13.82 25.67
CA ARG A 145 0.13 12.47 25.19
C ARG A 145 0.13 12.39 23.66
N ASP A 146 -0.51 13.34 23.00
CA ASP A 146 -0.61 13.36 21.54
C ASP A 146 0.78 13.50 20.90
N ARG A 147 1.66 14.29 21.51
CA ARG A 147 3.04 14.47 21.06
C ARG A 147 3.84 13.18 21.19
N GLU A 148 3.83 12.55 22.37
CA GLU A 148 4.49 11.27 22.60
C GLU A 148 4.02 10.18 21.61
N GLN A 149 2.70 10.08 21.40
CA GLN A 149 2.11 9.11 20.48
C GLN A 149 2.45 9.42 19.02
N PHE A 150 2.58 10.69 18.65
CA PHE A 150 3.00 11.10 17.32
C PHE A 150 4.49 10.82 17.09
N GLU A 151 5.37 11.16 18.02
CA GLU A 151 6.81 10.85 17.97
C GLU A 151 7.04 9.33 17.85
N LEU A 152 6.29 8.54 18.62
CA LEU A 152 6.32 7.08 18.52
C LEU A 152 5.86 6.60 17.14
N ALA A 153 4.79 7.17 16.60
CA ALA A 153 4.29 6.83 15.26
C ALA A 153 5.31 7.14 14.17
N GLU A 154 5.95 8.32 14.22
CA GLU A 154 7.01 8.70 13.27
C GLU A 154 8.23 7.78 13.37
N SER A 155 8.64 7.44 14.58
CA SER A 155 9.74 6.52 14.81
C SER A 155 9.51 5.16 14.16
N VAL A 156 8.32 4.57 14.34
CA VAL A 156 7.95 3.27 13.75
C VAL A 156 7.88 3.34 12.24
N ASP A 157 7.25 4.38 11.68
CA ASP A 157 7.16 4.57 10.23
C ASP A 157 8.54 4.77 9.61
N ARG A 158 9.46 5.50 10.29
CA ARG A 158 10.84 5.70 9.83
C ARG A 158 11.63 4.39 9.79
N VAL A 159 11.56 3.58 10.84
CA VAL A 159 12.22 2.26 10.87
C VAL A 159 11.69 1.37 9.75
N SER A 160 10.38 1.36 9.52
CA SER A 160 9.77 0.60 8.42
C SER A 160 10.26 1.07 7.05
N SER A 161 10.42 2.38 6.85
CA SER A 161 10.93 2.97 5.62
C SER A 161 12.40 2.64 5.38
N VAL A 162 13.25 2.71 6.42
CA VAL A 162 14.67 2.32 6.33
C VAL A 162 14.80 0.86 5.96
N ASN A 163 14.09 -0.03 6.65
CA ASN A 163 14.11 -1.46 6.37
C ASN A 163 13.67 -1.77 4.93
N GLN A 164 12.68 -1.04 4.41
CA GLN A 164 12.23 -1.20 3.03
C GLN A 164 13.32 -0.77 2.03
N THR A 165 14.00 0.34 2.30
CA THR A 165 15.11 0.82 1.45
C THR A 165 16.30 -0.14 1.49
N GLU A 166 16.67 -0.64 2.67
CA GLU A 166 17.74 -1.63 2.81
C GLU A 166 17.43 -2.93 2.08
N THR A 167 16.18 -3.40 2.15
CA THR A 167 15.73 -4.60 1.43
C THR A 167 15.80 -4.38 -0.09
N GLN A 168 15.41 -3.19 -0.56
CA GLN A 168 15.50 -2.85 -1.99
C GLN A 168 16.94 -2.80 -2.46
N ASN A 169 17.83 -2.12 -1.72
CA ASN A 169 19.26 -2.07 -2.04
C ASN A 169 19.90 -3.47 -2.07
N ALA A 170 19.54 -4.34 -1.11
CA ALA A 170 20.01 -5.72 -1.10
C ALA A 170 19.52 -6.53 -2.31
N ALA A 171 18.28 -6.29 -2.76
CA ALA A 171 17.73 -6.91 -3.96
C ALA A 171 18.47 -6.46 -5.23
N GLU A 172 18.78 -5.17 -5.35
CA GLU A 172 19.55 -4.61 -6.48
C GLU A 172 20.96 -5.20 -6.54
N VAL A 173 21.66 -5.29 -5.40
CA VAL A 173 22.99 -5.93 -5.32
C VAL A 173 22.92 -7.40 -5.71
N PHE A 174 21.89 -8.11 -5.25
CA PHE A 174 21.70 -9.52 -5.59
C PHE A 174 21.43 -9.71 -7.09
N GLU A 175 20.59 -8.83 -7.69
CA GLU A 175 20.34 -8.85 -9.15
C GLU A 175 21.63 -8.62 -9.94
N GLU A 176 22.47 -7.68 -9.52
CA GLU A 176 23.77 -7.42 -10.17
C GLU A 176 24.70 -8.65 -10.11
N ILE A 177 24.78 -9.31 -8.95
CA ILE A 177 25.56 -10.55 -8.80
C ILE A 177 25.05 -11.65 -9.73
N LEU A 178 23.74 -11.84 -9.83
CA LEU A 178 23.12 -12.82 -10.73
C LEU A 178 23.40 -12.50 -12.19
N CYS A 179 23.24 -11.24 -12.60
CA CYS A 179 23.53 -10.81 -13.96
C CYS A 179 24.99 -11.10 -14.35
N ASN A 180 25.93 -10.73 -13.50
CA ASN A 180 27.35 -10.99 -13.72
C ASN A 180 27.65 -12.51 -13.83
N HIS A 181 26.97 -13.31 -13.04
CA HIS A 181 27.09 -14.76 -13.09
C HIS A 181 26.56 -15.34 -14.41
N PHE A 182 25.40 -14.88 -14.86
CA PHE A 182 24.81 -15.30 -16.13
C PHE A 182 25.67 -14.87 -17.33
N GLU A 183 26.23 -13.66 -17.31
CA GLU A 183 27.18 -13.20 -18.31
C GLU A 183 28.40 -14.12 -18.39
N THR A 184 28.96 -14.50 -17.23
CA THR A 184 30.11 -15.42 -17.15
C THR A 184 29.78 -16.79 -17.72
N LEU A 185 28.56 -17.28 -17.56
CA LEU A 185 28.08 -18.55 -18.09
C LEU A 185 27.62 -18.48 -19.54
N GLY A 186 27.64 -17.30 -20.18
CA GLY A 186 27.15 -17.08 -21.54
C GLY A 186 25.65 -17.26 -21.70
N VAL A 187 24.89 -17.14 -20.62
CA VAL A 187 23.43 -17.25 -20.62
C VAL A 187 22.84 -15.92 -21.09
N ARG A 188 21.95 -15.96 -22.09
CA ARG A 188 21.21 -14.77 -22.54
C ARG A 188 20.10 -14.46 -21.54
N PHE A 189 20.12 -13.26 -20.99
CA PHE A 189 19.07 -12.74 -20.09
C PHE A 189 18.78 -11.28 -20.45
N ARG A 190 17.70 -10.74 -19.90
CA ARG A 190 17.36 -9.31 -19.96
C ARG A 190 17.25 -8.79 -18.53
N ARG A 191 17.80 -7.62 -18.28
CA ARG A 191 17.63 -6.93 -16.99
C ARG A 191 16.21 -6.37 -16.87
N GLN A 192 15.75 -6.21 -15.65
CA GLN A 192 14.41 -5.69 -15.39
C GLN A 192 14.21 -4.29 -16.02
N GLU A 193 15.24 -3.47 -16.05
CA GLU A 193 15.24 -2.15 -16.68
C GLU A 193 15.07 -2.19 -18.21
N GLU A 194 15.42 -3.29 -18.85
CA GLU A 194 15.29 -3.49 -20.31
C GLU A 194 13.89 -4.02 -20.70
N LEU A 195 13.05 -4.29 -19.70
CA LEU A 195 11.69 -4.79 -19.87
C LEU A 195 10.63 -3.69 -19.70
N LEU A 196 11.04 -2.49 -19.32
CA LEU A 196 10.22 -1.30 -19.15
C LEU A 196 10.31 -0.37 -20.36
#